data_6ae786a86d0693a82daf66487f024317
#
_entry.id   6ae786a86d0693a82daf66487f024317
#
_cell.length_a   1.000
_cell.length_b   1.000
_cell.length_c   1.000
_cell.angle_alpha   90.00
_cell.angle_beta   90.00
_cell.angle_gamma   90.00
#
_symmetry.space_group_name_H-M   'P 1'
#
loop_
_entity.id
_entity.type
_entity.pdbx_description
1 polymer ?
#
loop_
_entity_poly.entity_id
_entity_poly.type
_entity_poly.pdbx_seq_one_letter_code
_entity_poly.pdbx_strand_id
1 'polypeptide(L)'
;MLNEFYIKRAIEKEALHDIDLQLFAIQKARDLGWDTFKASESFITRFKKENRISSRKYNKLLTRDTSKGKICILNDAQNWIESKRSLISTFTPHEILNSDHCSFQQEYVSPRTLSFTGERTTEVAVKKRHNITHSYTVQPISSAAGHLLNKFLLILHEKQNKFGTRVQKDLIVPPNVVVRASTSGKSNDENDRIFLKEILAPVVGTKFLVFLDCWKTQTGLDKFRSVFPNQKSQLLIFPEGSTGHIQPQDLSLFRSWKFIDKKIEHYTHINRTEINMSDRQYFINMQSVIHNQLSAPSFKNLIKSGFINAGIIDETIEELEKPKDICFKFYDLYCSMNNCENRTLLICAWCKKHFCHYHLIEKIHIHL
;
A
#
# COMPACT_ATOMS: atom_id res chain seq x y z
N MET A 1 13.63 8.53 33.45
CA MET A 1 14.26 7.81 32.34
C MET A 1 13.26 7.29 31.29
N LEU A 2 12.28 6.43 31.65
CA LEU A 2 11.30 5.93 30.66
C LEU A 2 10.46 7.04 30.01
N ASN A 3 9.96 7.98 30.81
CA ASN A 3 9.21 9.13 30.30
C ASN A 3 10.05 10.01 29.36
N GLU A 4 11.31 10.22 29.68
CA GLU A 4 12.25 10.97 28.85
C GLU A 4 12.56 10.25 27.52
N PHE A 5 12.78 8.94 27.60
CA PHE A 5 12.87 8.09 26.39
C PHE A 5 11.61 8.21 25.54
N TYR A 6 10.42 8.18 26.16
CA TYR A 6 9.16 8.31 25.46
C TYR A 6 9.04 9.67 24.74
N ILE A 7 9.34 10.77 25.44
CA ILE A 7 9.31 12.11 24.87
C ILE A 7 10.26 12.21 23.67
N LYS A 8 11.54 11.86 23.86
CA LYS A 8 12.56 11.97 22.81
C LYS A 8 12.26 11.04 21.61
N ARG A 9 11.87 9.78 21.89
CA ARG A 9 11.68 8.78 20.83
C ARG A 9 10.29 8.82 20.19
N ALA A 10 9.23 8.91 20.99
CA ALA A 10 7.85 8.81 20.49
C ALA A 10 7.28 10.16 20.04
N ILE A 11 7.64 11.24 20.69
CA ILE A 11 7.15 12.58 20.39
C ILE A 11 8.11 13.31 19.44
N GLU A 12 9.36 13.52 19.86
CA GLU A 12 10.35 14.27 19.08
C GLU A 12 10.97 13.48 17.92
N LYS A 13 10.76 12.16 17.89
CA LYS A 13 11.27 11.25 16.85
C LYS A 13 12.80 11.19 16.70
N GLU A 14 13.53 11.53 17.75
CA GLU A 14 14.99 11.46 17.76
C GLU A 14 15.52 10.02 17.67
N ALA A 15 16.66 9.84 17.05
CA ALA A 15 17.37 8.58 17.05
C ALA A 15 18.11 8.43 18.38
N LEU A 16 17.68 7.47 19.20
CA LEU A 16 18.28 7.20 20.52
C LEU A 16 19.09 5.91 20.51
N HIS A 17 20.19 5.93 21.24
CA HIS A 17 21.13 4.83 21.40
C HIS A 17 21.32 4.50 22.89
N ASP A 18 22.02 3.41 23.19
CA ASP A 18 22.26 2.98 24.58
C ASP A 18 22.97 4.05 25.41
N ILE A 19 23.88 4.81 24.78
CA ILE A 19 24.56 5.93 25.45
C ILE A 19 23.59 7.03 25.93
N ASP A 20 22.54 7.31 25.17
CA ASP A 20 21.53 8.30 25.55
C ASP A 20 20.74 7.83 26.77
N LEU A 21 20.41 6.53 26.81
CA LEU A 21 19.77 5.92 27.99
C LEU A 21 20.68 5.96 29.22
N GLN A 22 21.99 5.76 29.04
CA GLN A 22 22.96 5.92 30.13
C GLN A 22 22.97 7.34 30.68
N LEU A 23 23.01 8.34 29.80
CA LEU A 23 22.98 9.75 30.18
C LEU A 23 21.69 10.10 30.89
N PHE A 24 20.53 9.65 30.42
CA PHE A 24 19.24 9.87 31.11
C PHE A 24 19.21 9.24 32.49
N ALA A 25 19.77 8.03 32.62
CA ALA A 25 19.85 7.33 33.89
C ALA A 25 20.76 8.06 34.91
N ILE A 26 21.93 8.50 34.47
CA ILE A 26 22.89 9.23 35.28
C ILE A 26 22.29 10.57 35.72
N GLN A 27 21.69 11.32 34.80
CA GLN A 27 21.04 12.60 35.14
C GLN A 27 19.96 12.38 36.18
N LYS A 28 19.10 11.39 35.99
CA LYS A 28 18.04 11.08 36.94
C LYS A 28 18.55 10.64 38.32
N ALA A 29 19.66 9.91 38.35
CA ALA A 29 20.31 9.50 39.58
C ALA A 29 20.86 10.72 40.34
N ARG A 30 21.47 11.68 39.65
CA ARG A 30 21.95 12.95 40.24
C ARG A 30 20.79 13.78 40.81
N ASP A 31 19.68 13.89 40.06
CA ASP A 31 18.46 14.58 40.55
C ASP A 31 17.91 13.95 41.84
N LEU A 32 18.22 12.66 42.09
CA LEU A 32 17.82 11.94 43.30
C LEU A 32 18.93 11.86 44.36
N GLY A 33 20.05 12.57 44.19
CA GLY A 33 21.18 12.55 45.11
C GLY A 33 22.04 11.26 45.08
N TRP A 34 21.98 10.49 44.00
CA TRP A 34 22.75 9.24 43.85
C TRP A 34 24.03 9.49 43.04
N ASP A 35 24.97 10.26 43.61
CA ASP A 35 26.17 10.74 42.90
C ASP A 35 27.13 9.64 42.44
N THR A 36 27.12 8.49 43.12
CA THR A 36 28.00 7.32 42.80
C THR A 36 27.38 6.35 41.79
N PHE A 37 26.13 6.59 41.34
CA PHE A 37 25.44 5.70 40.42
C PHE A 37 26.14 5.71 39.04
N LYS A 38 26.39 4.50 38.55
CA LYS A 38 26.93 4.23 37.18
C LYS A 38 25.90 3.45 36.40
N ALA A 39 25.43 4.03 35.30
CA ALA A 39 24.53 3.33 34.38
C ALA A 39 25.31 2.28 33.56
N SER A 40 25.55 1.11 34.14
CA SER A 40 26.28 0.02 33.50
C SER A 40 25.53 -0.54 32.29
N GLU A 41 26.24 -1.21 31.39
CA GLU A 41 25.62 -1.87 30.23
C GLU A 41 24.57 -2.92 30.65
N SER A 42 24.83 -3.65 31.75
CA SER A 42 23.88 -4.62 32.31
C SER A 42 22.61 -3.94 32.83
N PHE A 43 22.73 -2.77 33.45
CA PHE A 43 21.59 -1.95 33.85
C PHE A 43 20.75 -1.53 32.64
N ILE A 44 21.39 -1.01 31.57
CA ILE A 44 20.69 -0.58 30.35
C ILE A 44 20.04 -1.76 29.64
N THR A 45 20.72 -2.90 29.58
CA THR A 45 20.17 -4.13 28.97
C THR A 45 18.93 -4.61 29.73
N ARG A 46 18.95 -4.62 31.06
CA ARG A 46 17.81 -4.96 31.90
C ARG A 46 16.67 -3.97 31.71
N PHE A 47 16.96 -2.66 31.74
CA PHE A 47 15.96 -1.60 31.51
C PHE A 47 15.26 -1.76 30.16
N LYS A 48 16.01 -2.01 29.08
CA LYS A 48 15.46 -2.26 27.74
C LYS A 48 14.54 -3.48 27.73
N LYS A 49 14.94 -4.58 28.37
CA LYS A 49 14.15 -5.81 28.45
C LYS A 49 12.84 -5.61 29.21
N GLU A 50 12.89 -4.98 30.39
CA GLU A 50 11.72 -4.72 31.22
C GLU A 50 10.71 -3.80 30.52
N ASN A 51 11.19 -2.82 29.77
CA ASN A 51 10.34 -1.86 29.06
C ASN A 51 10.08 -2.22 27.58
N ARG A 52 10.45 -3.44 27.15
CA ARG A 52 10.27 -3.95 25.78
C ARG A 52 10.88 -3.03 24.71
N ILE A 53 12.01 -2.40 25.02
CA ILE A 53 12.76 -1.55 24.11
C ILE A 53 13.78 -2.39 23.35
N SER A 54 13.83 -2.25 22.01
CA SER A 54 14.78 -2.94 21.16
C SER A 54 15.33 -2.01 20.08
N SER A 55 16.56 -2.27 19.64
CA SER A 55 17.14 -1.58 18.49
C SER A 55 16.39 -1.96 17.22
N ARG A 56 16.00 -0.95 16.44
CA ARG A 56 15.27 -1.14 15.16
C ARG A 56 15.84 -0.23 14.08
N LYS A 57 15.92 -0.76 12.85
CA LYS A 57 16.19 0.09 11.69
C LYS A 57 15.00 1.06 11.50
N TYR A 58 15.28 2.32 11.26
CA TYR A 58 14.23 3.29 10.89
C TYR A 58 13.72 3.00 9.48
N ASN A 59 12.43 3.18 9.28
CA ASN A 59 11.76 2.95 8.00
C ASN A 59 11.42 4.28 7.28
N LYS A 60 11.51 5.41 7.99
CA LYS A 60 11.15 6.74 7.48
C LYS A 60 12.00 7.79 8.17
N LEU A 61 12.59 8.67 7.36
CA LEU A 61 13.21 9.91 7.84
C LEU A 61 12.16 11.02 7.86
N LEU A 62 12.22 11.87 8.90
CA LEU A 62 11.37 13.05 9.05
C LEU A 62 12.27 14.26 9.24
N THR A 63 11.94 15.40 8.63
CA THR A 63 12.57 16.67 8.97
C THR A 63 12.08 17.13 10.34
N ARG A 64 12.88 17.88 11.09
CA ARG A 64 12.51 18.36 12.45
C ARG A 64 11.23 19.20 12.44
N ASP A 65 11.03 19.99 11.39
CA ASP A 65 9.83 20.81 11.22
C ASP A 65 8.55 19.98 11.06
N THR A 66 8.64 18.82 10.38
CA THR A 66 7.50 17.93 10.22
C THR A 66 7.15 17.12 11.46
N SER A 67 8.06 16.97 12.43
CA SER A 67 7.79 16.22 13.66
C SER A 67 6.87 16.98 14.63
N LYS A 68 7.02 18.29 14.73
CA LYS A 68 6.16 19.15 15.55
C LYS A 68 4.74 19.29 15.00
N GLY A 69 4.57 19.18 13.67
CA GLY A 69 3.27 19.28 13.01
C GLY A 69 2.40 18.03 13.05
N LYS A 70 2.90 16.86 13.48
CA LYS A 70 2.13 15.59 13.36
C LYS A 70 0.87 15.54 14.22
N ILE A 71 0.90 16.03 15.44
CA ILE A 71 -0.30 16.09 16.30
C ILE A 71 -1.29 17.09 15.72
N CYS A 72 -0.80 18.21 15.20
CA CYS A 72 -1.60 19.20 14.49
C CYS A 72 -2.24 18.59 13.25
N ILE A 73 -1.46 17.91 12.39
CA ILE A 73 -1.96 17.26 11.18
C ILE A 73 -3.03 16.20 11.48
N LEU A 74 -2.87 15.41 12.54
CA LEU A 74 -3.87 14.41 12.94
C LEU A 74 -5.17 15.08 13.38
N ASN A 75 -5.08 16.10 14.23
CA ASN A 75 -6.24 16.86 14.69
C ASN A 75 -6.91 17.59 13.53
N ASP A 76 -6.14 18.21 12.64
CA ASP A 76 -6.65 18.90 11.45
C ASP A 76 -7.35 17.92 10.51
N ALA A 77 -6.80 16.71 10.32
CA ALA A 77 -7.39 15.66 9.51
C ALA A 77 -8.72 15.17 10.10
N GLN A 78 -8.79 14.97 11.40
CA GLN A 78 -10.02 14.58 12.10
C GLN A 78 -11.07 15.68 12.05
N ASN A 79 -10.70 16.92 12.33
CA ASN A 79 -11.57 18.08 12.24
C ASN A 79 -12.10 18.29 10.82
N TRP A 80 -11.26 18.01 9.80
CA TRP A 80 -11.69 18.09 8.41
C TRP A 80 -12.77 17.05 8.10
N ILE A 81 -12.57 15.77 8.48
CA ILE A 81 -13.60 14.73 8.31
C ILE A 81 -14.90 15.15 9.00
N GLU A 82 -14.81 15.62 10.24
CA GLU A 82 -16.00 16.04 11.00
C GLU A 82 -16.72 17.20 10.34
N SER A 83 -16.00 18.18 9.79
CA SER A 83 -16.58 19.28 8.99
C SER A 83 -17.31 18.81 7.72
N LYS A 84 -17.04 17.60 7.23
CA LYS A 84 -17.69 17.00 6.06
C LYS A 84 -18.76 15.97 6.43
N ARG A 85 -18.97 15.68 7.72
CA ARG A 85 -19.90 14.65 8.21
C ARG A 85 -21.31 14.82 7.66
N SER A 86 -21.85 16.03 7.67
CA SER A 86 -23.19 16.34 7.14
C SER A 86 -23.32 16.05 5.65
N LEU A 87 -22.26 16.31 4.87
CA LEU A 87 -22.23 15.96 3.44
C LEU A 87 -22.11 14.45 3.24
N ILE A 88 -21.17 13.80 3.95
CA ILE A 88 -20.93 12.36 3.86
C ILE A 88 -22.22 11.59 4.15
N SER A 89 -22.98 11.98 5.17
CA SER A 89 -24.23 11.30 5.58
C SER A 89 -25.35 11.36 4.53
N THR A 90 -25.21 12.21 3.51
CA THR A 90 -26.18 12.26 2.39
C THR A 90 -25.96 11.16 1.35
N PHE A 91 -24.86 10.43 1.43
CA PHE A 91 -24.49 9.35 0.50
C PHE A 91 -24.57 7.98 1.19
N THR A 92 -24.97 6.98 0.42
CA THR A 92 -24.90 5.59 0.87
C THR A 92 -23.45 5.09 0.83
N PRO A 93 -23.07 4.03 1.59
CA PRO A 93 -21.73 3.47 1.54
C PRO A 93 -21.27 3.02 0.13
N HIS A 94 -22.19 2.66 -0.76
CA HIS A 94 -21.88 2.34 -2.15
C HIS A 94 -21.53 3.57 -2.99
N GLU A 95 -22.10 4.73 -2.66
CA GLU A 95 -21.87 6.01 -3.34
C GLU A 95 -20.61 6.73 -2.82
N ILE A 96 -20.06 6.31 -1.68
CA ILE A 96 -18.84 6.90 -1.10
C ILE A 96 -17.65 6.12 -1.62
N LEU A 97 -16.81 6.79 -2.39
CA LEU A 97 -15.65 6.22 -3.10
C LEU A 97 -14.34 6.83 -2.64
N ASN A 98 -13.29 6.05 -2.69
CA ASN A 98 -11.91 6.53 -2.53
C ASN A 98 -11.04 5.96 -3.65
N SER A 99 -10.13 6.77 -4.15
CA SER A 99 -9.07 6.35 -5.07
C SER A 99 -7.76 7.04 -4.73
N ASP A 100 -6.68 6.30 -4.84
CA ASP A 100 -5.33 6.79 -4.57
C ASP A 100 -4.31 6.04 -5.43
N HIS A 101 -3.10 6.60 -5.52
CA HIS A 101 -1.97 6.06 -6.26
C HIS A 101 -1.10 5.16 -5.39
N CYS A 102 -0.89 3.92 -5.80
CA CYS A 102 0.07 3.03 -5.17
C CYS A 102 1.22 2.71 -6.13
N SER A 103 2.45 3.08 -5.76
CA SER A 103 3.63 2.80 -6.57
C SER A 103 4.26 1.47 -6.17
N PHE A 104 4.73 0.73 -7.19
CA PHE A 104 5.45 -0.53 -7.10
C PHE A 104 6.78 -0.43 -7.83
N GLN A 105 7.82 -1.03 -7.29
CA GLN A 105 9.09 -1.19 -7.98
C GLN A 105 8.98 -2.28 -9.05
N GLN A 106 9.73 -2.16 -10.14
CA GLN A 106 9.76 -3.20 -11.19
C GLN A 106 10.41 -4.50 -10.70
N GLU A 107 11.21 -4.44 -9.65
CA GLU A 107 11.76 -5.60 -8.97
C GLU A 107 11.77 -5.35 -7.46
N TYR A 108 11.12 -6.22 -6.71
CA TYR A 108 11.15 -6.15 -5.26
C TYR A 108 12.29 -6.97 -4.69
N VAL A 109 13.19 -6.30 -3.96
CA VAL A 109 14.24 -6.94 -3.19
C VAL A 109 13.97 -6.75 -1.71
N SER A 110 13.88 -7.85 -0.98
CA SER A 110 13.72 -7.78 0.48
C SER A 110 14.94 -7.09 1.10
N PRO A 111 14.75 -6.10 2.00
CA PRO A 111 15.87 -5.45 2.69
C PRO A 111 16.54 -6.37 3.74
N ARG A 112 16.04 -7.59 3.91
CA ARG A 112 16.55 -8.58 4.87
C ARG A 112 16.58 -9.97 4.23
N THR A 113 17.65 -10.70 4.49
CA THR A 113 17.79 -12.13 4.15
C THR A 113 18.34 -12.89 5.35
N LEU A 114 18.21 -14.20 5.33
CA LEU A 114 18.92 -15.08 6.25
C LEU A 114 20.34 -15.27 5.73
N SER A 115 21.31 -15.28 6.62
CA SER A 115 22.71 -15.45 6.35
C SER A 115 23.38 -16.22 7.50
N PHE A 116 24.55 -16.80 7.26
CA PHE A 116 25.29 -17.50 8.30
C PHE A 116 25.85 -16.53 9.34
N THR A 117 25.81 -16.93 10.60
CA THR A 117 26.43 -16.16 11.69
C THR A 117 27.93 -15.97 11.42
N GLY A 118 28.38 -14.69 11.44
CA GLY A 118 29.79 -14.36 11.18
C GLY A 118 30.13 -14.06 9.71
N GLU A 119 29.17 -14.15 8.79
CA GLU A 119 29.34 -13.72 7.42
C GLU A 119 29.63 -12.21 7.36
N ARG A 120 30.74 -11.84 6.71
CA ARG A 120 31.21 -10.44 6.66
C ARG A 120 30.42 -9.59 5.66
N THR A 121 30.00 -10.20 4.55
CA THR A 121 29.29 -9.53 3.46
C THR A 121 28.10 -10.37 3.05
N THR A 122 26.90 -9.81 3.19
CA THR A 122 25.66 -10.46 2.75
C THR A 122 25.22 -9.88 1.42
N GLU A 123 25.27 -10.68 0.37
CA GLU A 123 24.93 -10.26 -0.99
C GLU A 123 23.57 -10.82 -1.41
N VAL A 124 22.82 -10.04 -2.19
CA VAL A 124 21.56 -10.47 -2.77
C VAL A 124 21.58 -10.19 -4.29
N ALA A 125 21.27 -11.21 -5.08
CA ALA A 125 21.21 -11.10 -6.52
C ALA A 125 19.95 -10.33 -6.96
N VAL A 126 20.08 -9.53 -8.03
CA VAL A 126 18.99 -8.79 -8.66
C VAL A 126 19.02 -9.02 -10.17
N LYS A 127 17.87 -8.98 -10.83
CA LYS A 127 17.78 -9.13 -12.30
C LYS A 127 18.48 -7.99 -13.02
N LYS A 128 18.13 -6.74 -12.64
CA LYS A 128 18.73 -5.53 -13.21
C LYS A 128 18.74 -4.41 -12.16
N ARG A 129 19.86 -3.69 -12.00
CA ARG A 129 19.98 -2.59 -11.03
C ARG A 129 18.92 -1.50 -11.18
N HIS A 130 18.56 -1.13 -12.42
CA HIS A 130 17.56 -0.07 -12.65
C HIS A 130 16.13 -0.50 -12.32
N ASN A 131 15.81 -1.80 -12.31
CA ASN A 131 14.48 -2.28 -11.93
C ASN A 131 14.13 -1.96 -10.46
N ILE A 132 15.14 -1.82 -9.60
CA ILE A 132 14.96 -1.45 -8.18
C ILE A 132 14.57 0.03 -8.05
N THR A 133 14.99 0.88 -8.98
CA THR A 133 14.77 2.33 -8.96
C THR A 133 13.57 2.77 -9.78
N HIS A 134 13.22 2.00 -10.82
CA HIS A 134 12.05 2.28 -11.65
C HIS A 134 10.78 1.76 -10.97
N SER A 135 9.74 2.56 -11.05
CA SER A 135 8.43 2.21 -10.49
C SER A 135 7.33 2.36 -11.53
N TYR A 136 6.23 1.67 -11.29
CA TYR A 136 4.96 1.83 -11.97
C TYR A 136 3.87 2.09 -10.92
N THR A 137 2.71 2.57 -11.34
CA THR A 137 1.66 2.99 -10.43
C THR A 137 0.35 2.29 -10.76
N VAL A 138 -0.36 1.83 -9.73
CA VAL A 138 -1.76 1.40 -9.82
C VAL A 138 -2.65 2.43 -9.15
N GLN A 139 -3.85 2.64 -9.69
CA GLN A 139 -4.86 3.52 -9.13
C GLN A 139 -6.22 2.83 -9.18
N PRO A 140 -6.58 2.10 -8.13
CA PRO A 140 -7.88 1.45 -7.99
C PRO A 140 -8.93 2.41 -7.43
N ILE A 141 -10.21 1.99 -7.49
CA ILE A 141 -11.31 2.66 -6.82
C ILE A 141 -11.96 1.68 -5.84
N SER A 142 -12.14 2.11 -4.60
CA SER A 142 -12.85 1.35 -3.57
C SER A 142 -14.05 2.12 -3.04
N SER A 143 -15.08 1.41 -2.58
CA SER A 143 -16.27 1.99 -1.95
C SER A 143 -16.30 1.74 -0.45
N ALA A 144 -16.97 2.62 0.30
CA ALA A 144 -17.17 2.45 1.74
C ALA A 144 -18.05 1.22 2.08
N ALA A 145 -18.78 0.69 1.09
CA ALA A 145 -19.46 -0.60 1.20
C ALA A 145 -18.51 -1.82 1.20
N GLY A 146 -17.20 -1.60 1.00
CA GLY A 146 -16.18 -2.64 1.01
C GLY A 146 -15.96 -3.31 -0.35
N HIS A 147 -16.29 -2.65 -1.45
CA HIS A 147 -16.07 -3.18 -2.80
C HIS A 147 -14.89 -2.47 -3.47
N LEU A 148 -14.06 -3.25 -4.14
CA LEU A 148 -13.11 -2.78 -5.12
C LEU A 148 -13.82 -2.77 -6.48
N LEU A 149 -13.83 -1.62 -7.17
CA LEU A 149 -14.58 -1.48 -8.42
C LEU A 149 -13.88 -2.24 -9.56
N ASN A 150 -14.64 -2.60 -10.59
CA ASN A 150 -14.23 -3.57 -11.61
C ASN A 150 -13.00 -3.19 -12.43
N LYS A 151 -12.63 -1.91 -12.48
CA LYS A 151 -11.47 -1.45 -13.26
C LYS A 151 -10.55 -0.57 -12.44
N PHE A 152 -9.25 -0.62 -12.77
CA PHE A 152 -8.23 0.25 -12.21
C PHE A 152 -7.29 0.77 -13.30
N LEU A 153 -6.59 1.89 -13.02
CA LEU A 153 -5.56 2.44 -13.88
C LEU A 153 -4.20 1.83 -13.51
N LEU A 154 -3.46 1.38 -14.53
CA LEU A 154 -2.07 0.96 -14.43
C LEU A 154 -1.20 1.86 -15.30
N ILE A 155 -0.23 2.54 -14.69
CA ILE A 155 0.69 3.46 -15.39
C ILE A 155 2.08 2.84 -15.38
N LEU A 156 2.53 2.37 -16.54
CA LEU A 156 3.86 1.81 -16.70
C LEU A 156 4.90 2.89 -17.00
N HIS A 157 6.12 2.67 -16.56
CA HIS A 157 7.26 3.52 -16.89
C HIS A 157 7.72 3.24 -18.33
N GLU A 158 7.76 4.28 -19.17
CA GLU A 158 8.20 4.25 -20.55
C GLU A 158 9.08 5.44 -20.90
N LYS A 159 9.93 5.31 -21.94
CA LYS A 159 10.78 6.42 -22.41
C LYS A 159 9.97 7.64 -22.86
N GLN A 160 8.72 7.44 -23.28
CA GLN A 160 7.77 8.47 -23.67
C GLN A 160 6.46 8.27 -22.90
N ASN A 161 5.59 9.28 -22.86
CA ASN A 161 4.27 9.17 -22.23
C ASN A 161 3.27 8.30 -23.02
N LYS A 162 3.76 7.44 -23.90
CA LYS A 162 2.96 6.52 -24.73
C LYS A 162 3.73 5.25 -25.05
N PHE A 163 3.03 4.19 -25.32
CA PHE A 163 3.61 2.98 -25.87
C PHE A 163 3.96 3.16 -27.35
N GLY A 164 5.07 2.53 -27.78
CA GLY A 164 5.34 2.42 -29.21
C GLY A 164 4.27 1.59 -29.93
N THR A 165 4.02 1.86 -31.21
CA THR A 165 2.93 1.24 -32.01
C THR A 165 2.97 -0.28 -32.00
N ARG A 166 4.17 -0.89 -32.10
CA ARG A 166 4.34 -2.35 -32.02
C ARG A 166 3.96 -2.88 -30.65
N VAL A 167 4.50 -2.26 -29.59
CA VAL A 167 4.21 -2.66 -28.20
C VAL A 167 2.70 -2.61 -27.93
N GLN A 168 2.03 -1.55 -28.36
CA GLN A 168 0.59 -1.38 -28.13
C GLN A 168 -0.25 -2.47 -28.83
N LYS A 169 0.20 -2.96 -29.99
CA LYS A 169 -0.48 -4.06 -30.71
C LYS A 169 -0.28 -5.42 -30.03
N ASP A 170 0.88 -5.63 -29.42
CA ASP A 170 1.27 -6.91 -28.84
C ASP A 170 0.78 -7.08 -27.38
N LEU A 171 0.33 -5.97 -26.73
CA LEU A 171 -0.16 -6.03 -25.35
C LEU A 171 -1.55 -6.64 -25.29
N ILE A 172 -1.69 -7.68 -24.48
CA ILE A 172 -2.96 -8.28 -24.08
C ILE A 172 -3.42 -7.61 -22.79
N VAL A 173 -4.47 -6.81 -22.87
CA VAL A 173 -4.98 -6.03 -21.73
C VAL A 173 -6.22 -6.73 -21.16
N PRO A 174 -6.16 -7.24 -19.92
CA PRO A 174 -7.31 -7.83 -19.23
C PRO A 174 -8.44 -6.80 -19.02
N PRO A 175 -9.70 -7.24 -18.92
CA PRO A 175 -10.87 -6.34 -18.90
C PRO A 175 -10.95 -5.46 -17.64
N ASN A 176 -10.28 -5.85 -16.57
CA ASN A 176 -10.27 -5.12 -15.30
C ASN A 176 -9.16 -4.07 -15.19
N VAL A 177 -8.37 -3.82 -16.24
CA VAL A 177 -7.29 -2.84 -16.21
C VAL A 177 -7.33 -1.90 -17.41
N VAL A 178 -7.02 -0.61 -17.17
CA VAL A 178 -6.72 0.38 -18.20
C VAL A 178 -5.25 0.71 -18.11
N VAL A 179 -4.49 0.41 -19.16
CA VAL A 179 -3.02 0.57 -19.15
C VAL A 179 -2.61 1.86 -19.85
N ARG A 180 -1.77 2.64 -19.22
CA ARG A 180 -1.18 3.87 -19.76
C ARG A 180 0.32 3.89 -19.50
N ALA A 181 1.00 4.82 -20.16
CA ALA A 181 2.44 5.02 -20.04
C ALA A 181 2.76 6.41 -19.52
N SER A 182 3.84 6.53 -18.75
CA SER A 182 4.45 7.82 -18.45
C SER A 182 5.97 7.68 -18.30
N THR A 183 6.69 8.78 -18.49
CA THR A 183 8.16 8.81 -18.37
C THR A 183 8.67 8.62 -16.94
N SER A 184 7.81 8.77 -15.96
CA SER A 184 8.14 8.58 -14.54
C SER A 184 7.48 7.34 -13.92
N GLY A 185 6.58 6.65 -14.65
CA GLY A 185 5.71 5.61 -14.09
C GLY A 185 4.66 6.15 -13.10
N LYS A 186 4.49 7.49 -13.04
CA LYS A 186 3.51 8.17 -12.16
C LYS A 186 2.42 8.83 -12.98
N SER A 187 1.30 9.18 -12.33
CA SER A 187 0.21 9.90 -12.98
C SER A 187 0.62 11.30 -13.43
N ASN A 188 0.02 11.76 -14.50
CA ASN A 188 0.08 13.09 -15.05
C ASN A 188 -1.33 13.58 -15.37
N ASP A 189 -1.46 14.81 -15.84
CA ASP A 189 -2.75 15.45 -16.11
C ASP A 189 -3.62 14.68 -17.13
N GLU A 190 -3.01 14.07 -18.13
CA GLU A 190 -3.70 13.25 -19.13
C GLU A 190 -4.22 11.95 -18.52
N ASN A 191 -3.39 11.27 -17.72
CA ASN A 191 -3.77 10.04 -17.04
C ASN A 191 -4.92 10.26 -16.05
N ASP A 192 -4.95 11.40 -15.36
CA ASP A 192 -6.07 11.76 -14.47
C ASP A 192 -7.38 11.99 -15.24
N ARG A 193 -7.32 12.61 -16.43
CA ARG A 193 -8.50 12.75 -17.30
C ARG A 193 -9.00 11.40 -17.79
N ILE A 194 -8.09 10.50 -18.14
CA ILE A 194 -8.40 9.13 -18.54
C ILE A 194 -9.03 8.37 -17.36
N PHE A 195 -8.48 8.50 -16.15
CA PHE A 195 -9.04 7.90 -14.94
C PHE A 195 -10.50 8.35 -14.73
N LEU A 196 -10.77 9.63 -14.82
CA LEU A 196 -12.14 10.15 -14.65
C LEU A 196 -13.10 9.65 -15.74
N LYS A 197 -12.66 9.61 -17.01
CA LYS A 197 -13.52 9.28 -18.16
C LYS A 197 -13.68 7.77 -18.39
N GLU A 198 -12.59 7.01 -18.32
CA GLU A 198 -12.58 5.61 -18.75
C GLU A 198 -12.74 4.62 -17.59
N ILE A 199 -12.44 5.07 -16.34
CA ILE A 199 -12.47 4.18 -15.17
C ILE A 199 -13.59 4.59 -14.20
N LEU A 200 -13.64 5.86 -13.78
CA LEU A 200 -14.63 6.31 -12.81
C LEU A 200 -16.01 6.46 -13.47
N ALA A 201 -16.14 7.21 -14.56
CA ALA A 201 -17.43 7.51 -15.18
C ALA A 201 -18.27 6.28 -15.57
N PRO A 202 -17.69 5.17 -16.10
CA PRO A 202 -18.48 3.99 -16.45
C PRO A 202 -19.06 3.21 -15.27
N VAL A 203 -18.54 3.42 -14.04
CA VAL A 203 -18.87 2.61 -12.86
C VAL A 203 -19.67 3.36 -11.80
N VAL A 204 -19.78 4.70 -11.93
CA VAL A 204 -20.55 5.53 -11.01
C VAL A 204 -21.90 5.95 -11.60
N GLY A 205 -22.88 6.14 -10.73
CA GLY A 205 -24.16 6.73 -11.10
C GLY A 205 -24.10 8.27 -11.16
N THR A 206 -25.27 8.91 -11.16
CA THR A 206 -25.37 10.38 -11.14
C THR A 206 -25.08 11.00 -9.78
N LYS A 207 -25.14 10.20 -8.70
CA LYS A 207 -24.93 10.64 -7.32
C LYS A 207 -23.80 9.81 -6.70
N PHE A 208 -22.70 10.47 -6.36
CA PHE A 208 -21.57 9.85 -5.64
C PHE A 208 -20.67 10.91 -5.00
N LEU A 209 -19.91 10.47 -4.02
CA LEU A 209 -18.87 11.23 -3.34
C LEU A 209 -17.53 10.51 -3.53
N VAL A 210 -16.56 11.15 -4.16
CA VAL A 210 -15.22 10.59 -4.31
C VAL A 210 -14.19 11.38 -3.51
N PHE A 211 -13.38 10.66 -2.76
CA PHE A 211 -12.22 11.18 -2.03
C PHE A 211 -10.95 10.92 -2.83
N LEU A 212 -10.17 11.95 -3.10
CA LEU A 212 -8.86 11.87 -3.74
C LEU A 212 -7.79 12.54 -2.87
N ASP A 213 -6.53 12.20 -3.12
CA ASP A 213 -5.39 12.86 -2.47
C ASP A 213 -5.17 14.29 -3.02
N CYS A 214 -4.46 15.13 -2.25
CA CYS A 214 -4.12 16.50 -2.60
C CYS A 214 -3.04 16.63 -3.70
N TRP A 215 -2.75 15.56 -4.44
CA TRP A 215 -1.80 15.61 -5.55
C TRP A 215 -2.24 16.61 -6.62
N LYS A 216 -1.33 17.51 -7.03
CA LYS A 216 -1.62 18.64 -7.93
C LYS A 216 -2.44 18.31 -9.17
N THR A 217 -2.24 17.14 -9.76
CA THR A 217 -2.97 16.72 -10.95
C THR A 217 -4.40 16.27 -10.65
N GLN A 218 -4.70 15.83 -9.42
CA GLN A 218 -6.03 15.35 -8.98
C GLN A 218 -6.92 16.46 -8.41
N THR A 219 -6.36 17.61 -8.04
CA THR A 219 -7.09 18.69 -7.33
C THR A 219 -7.93 19.59 -8.24
N GLY A 220 -7.93 19.37 -9.55
CA GLY A 220 -8.64 20.21 -10.53
C GLY A 220 -10.16 19.99 -10.51
N LEU A 221 -10.92 20.79 -9.72
CA LEU A 221 -12.38 20.74 -9.69
C LEU A 221 -12.98 20.95 -11.08
N ASP A 222 -12.43 21.85 -11.91
CA ASP A 222 -12.88 22.09 -13.27
C ASP A 222 -12.74 20.85 -14.15
N LYS A 223 -11.64 20.12 -13.99
CA LYS A 223 -11.41 18.85 -14.67
C LYS A 223 -12.47 17.80 -14.26
N PHE A 224 -12.75 17.69 -12.97
CA PHE A 224 -13.79 16.81 -12.46
C PHE A 224 -15.17 17.21 -13.01
N ARG A 225 -15.53 18.49 -12.95
CA ARG A 225 -16.81 19.01 -13.45
C ARG A 225 -16.97 18.90 -14.96
N SER A 226 -15.89 18.91 -15.73
CA SER A 226 -15.95 18.67 -17.18
C SER A 226 -16.41 17.24 -17.53
N VAL A 227 -16.20 16.27 -16.62
CA VAL A 227 -16.66 14.88 -16.78
C VAL A 227 -17.98 14.64 -16.05
N PHE A 228 -18.15 15.25 -14.87
CA PHE A 228 -19.31 15.10 -13.99
C PHE A 228 -19.99 16.46 -13.73
N PRO A 229 -20.79 16.96 -14.69
CA PRO A 229 -21.44 18.27 -14.57
C PRO A 229 -22.57 18.29 -13.51
N ASN A 230 -23.11 17.12 -13.13
CA ASN A 230 -24.18 17.02 -12.18
C ASN A 230 -23.70 17.38 -10.76
N GLN A 231 -24.40 18.31 -10.09
CA GLN A 231 -24.09 18.76 -8.73
C GLN A 231 -24.29 17.68 -7.65
N LYS A 232 -24.99 16.57 -7.96
CA LYS A 232 -25.12 15.43 -7.05
C LYS A 232 -23.83 14.61 -6.95
N SER A 233 -22.91 14.73 -7.92
CA SER A 233 -21.57 14.18 -7.83
C SER A 233 -20.66 15.15 -7.08
N GLN A 234 -19.91 14.67 -6.10
CA GLN A 234 -19.04 15.48 -5.25
C GLN A 234 -17.61 14.94 -5.25
N LEU A 235 -16.66 15.87 -5.27
CA LEU A 235 -15.23 15.60 -5.10
C LEU A 235 -14.75 16.24 -3.80
N LEU A 236 -14.14 15.45 -2.93
CA LEU A 236 -13.44 15.91 -1.75
C LEU A 236 -11.95 15.57 -1.86
N ILE A 237 -11.12 16.56 -1.59
CA ILE A 237 -9.65 16.41 -1.58
C ILE A 237 -9.18 16.38 -0.14
N PHE A 238 -8.41 15.37 0.23
CA PHE A 238 -7.83 15.26 1.56
C PHE A 238 -6.83 16.40 1.83
N PRO A 239 -6.74 16.91 3.06
CA PRO A 239 -5.74 17.91 3.43
C PRO A 239 -4.31 17.39 3.20
N GLU A 240 -3.40 18.29 2.88
CA GLU A 240 -2.00 17.96 2.65
C GLU A 240 -1.37 17.31 3.90
N GLY A 241 -0.61 16.23 3.70
CA GLY A 241 0.04 15.47 4.76
C GLY A 241 -0.87 14.55 5.58
N SER A 242 -2.19 14.58 5.38
CA SER A 242 -3.16 13.76 6.13
C SER A 242 -3.28 12.31 5.61
N THR A 243 -2.74 12.00 4.44
CA THR A 243 -2.86 10.73 3.72
C THR A 243 -2.65 9.50 4.60
N GLY A 244 -1.58 9.46 5.40
CA GLY A 244 -1.29 8.33 6.29
C GLY A 244 -2.26 8.16 7.47
N HIS A 245 -3.24 9.04 7.65
CA HIS A 245 -4.16 9.07 8.78
C HIS A 245 -5.62 8.89 8.37
N ILE A 246 -6.03 9.43 7.22
CA ILE A 246 -7.43 9.42 6.79
C ILE A 246 -7.65 8.94 5.35
N GLN A 247 -6.61 8.48 4.65
CA GLN A 247 -6.73 7.89 3.30
C GLN A 247 -7.14 6.41 3.40
N PRO A 248 -8.37 6.02 3.05
CA PRO A 248 -8.87 4.66 3.27
C PRO A 248 -8.01 3.57 2.65
N GLN A 249 -7.54 3.76 1.41
CA GLN A 249 -6.74 2.76 0.71
C GLN A 249 -5.37 2.54 1.34
N ASP A 250 -4.72 3.59 1.87
CA ASP A 250 -3.46 3.49 2.61
C ASP A 250 -3.62 2.77 3.95
N LEU A 251 -4.75 3.00 4.63
CA LEU A 251 -5.03 2.41 5.94
C LEU A 251 -5.32 0.90 5.87
N SER A 252 -5.75 0.38 4.71
CA SER A 252 -6.14 -1.04 4.58
C SER A 252 -5.65 -1.73 3.30
N LEU A 253 -6.13 -1.31 2.13
CA LEU A 253 -6.03 -2.01 0.85
C LEU A 253 -4.57 -2.15 0.37
N PHE A 254 -3.81 -1.07 0.35
CA PHE A 254 -2.46 -1.07 -0.25
C PHE A 254 -1.45 -1.92 0.48
N ARG A 255 -1.61 -2.11 1.79
CA ARG A 255 -0.79 -3.06 2.55
C ARG A 255 -1.01 -4.49 2.07
N SER A 256 -2.26 -4.86 1.82
CA SER A 256 -2.64 -6.19 1.34
C SER A 256 -2.23 -6.39 -0.13
N TRP A 257 -2.37 -5.38 -0.96
CA TRP A 257 -1.93 -5.38 -2.35
C TRP A 257 -0.42 -5.60 -2.45
N LYS A 258 0.37 -4.78 -1.75
CA LYS A 258 1.83 -4.94 -1.67
C LYS A 258 2.26 -6.28 -1.07
N PHE A 259 1.46 -6.86 -0.20
CA PHE A 259 1.76 -8.17 0.35
C PHE A 259 1.67 -9.27 -0.71
N ILE A 260 0.60 -9.29 -1.52
CA ILE A 260 0.44 -10.27 -2.61
C ILE A 260 1.54 -10.06 -3.67
N ASP A 261 1.75 -8.83 -4.11
CA ASP A 261 2.80 -8.45 -5.06
C ASP A 261 4.18 -8.99 -4.64
N LYS A 262 4.60 -8.70 -3.42
CA LYS A 262 5.87 -9.20 -2.86
C LYS A 262 5.94 -10.73 -2.78
N LYS A 263 4.84 -11.40 -2.52
CA LYS A 263 4.79 -12.87 -2.50
C LYS A 263 4.97 -13.46 -3.89
N ILE A 264 4.35 -12.87 -4.90
CA ILE A 264 4.52 -13.28 -6.30
C ILE A 264 5.98 -13.05 -6.74
N GLU A 265 6.51 -11.85 -6.53
CA GLU A 265 7.90 -11.51 -6.87
C GLU A 265 8.92 -12.40 -6.15
N HIS A 266 8.71 -12.64 -4.85
CA HIS A 266 9.57 -13.53 -4.08
C HIS A 266 9.54 -14.98 -4.60
N TYR A 267 8.36 -15.48 -4.96
CA TYR A 267 8.22 -16.82 -5.54
C TYR A 267 8.99 -16.95 -6.85
N THR A 268 8.86 -15.98 -7.76
CA THR A 268 9.56 -15.98 -9.05
C THR A 268 11.07 -15.93 -8.87
N HIS A 269 11.53 -15.17 -7.89
CA HIS A 269 12.96 -15.02 -7.59
C HIS A 269 13.57 -16.33 -7.03
N ILE A 270 12.95 -16.91 -5.99
CA ILE A 270 13.45 -18.12 -5.32
C ILE A 270 13.39 -19.34 -6.24
N ASN A 271 12.33 -19.50 -7.02
CA ASN A 271 12.17 -20.64 -7.91
C ASN A 271 12.84 -20.42 -9.28
N ARG A 272 13.51 -19.28 -9.51
CA ARG A 272 14.08 -18.90 -10.81
C ARG A 272 13.10 -19.13 -11.96
N THR A 273 11.82 -18.76 -11.72
CA THR A 273 10.73 -19.00 -12.66
C THR A 273 11.02 -18.28 -13.97
N GLU A 274 11.06 -19.02 -15.08
CA GLU A 274 11.12 -18.44 -16.40
C GLU A 274 9.80 -17.73 -16.72
N ILE A 275 9.90 -16.48 -17.13
CA ILE A 275 8.76 -15.65 -17.52
C ILE A 275 8.79 -15.51 -19.03
N ASN A 276 7.87 -16.20 -19.73
CA ASN A 276 7.81 -16.25 -21.18
C ASN A 276 7.04 -15.06 -21.79
N MET A 277 7.16 -13.88 -21.20
CA MET A 277 6.49 -12.67 -21.68
C MET A 277 7.36 -11.44 -21.44
N SER A 278 7.01 -10.32 -22.09
CA SER A 278 7.68 -9.05 -21.82
C SER A 278 7.41 -8.56 -20.38
N ASP A 279 8.35 -7.83 -19.79
CA ASP A 279 8.19 -7.23 -18.45
C ASP A 279 6.87 -6.45 -18.34
N ARG A 280 6.45 -5.73 -19.40
CA ARG A 280 5.18 -4.98 -19.44
C ARG A 280 3.97 -5.90 -19.29
N GLN A 281 3.93 -6.96 -20.09
CA GLN A 281 2.84 -7.93 -20.04
C GLN A 281 2.78 -8.62 -18.67
N TYR A 282 3.94 -8.94 -18.11
CA TYR A 282 4.04 -9.52 -16.77
C TYR A 282 3.40 -8.62 -15.71
N PHE A 283 3.74 -7.33 -15.69
CA PHE A 283 3.15 -6.40 -14.72
C PHE A 283 1.65 -6.19 -14.94
N ILE A 284 1.20 -6.13 -16.20
CA ILE A 284 -0.23 -6.04 -16.52
C ILE A 284 -0.99 -7.25 -15.97
N ASN A 285 -0.50 -8.46 -16.24
CA ASN A 285 -1.13 -9.69 -15.78
C ASN A 285 -1.12 -9.78 -14.26
N MET A 286 0.04 -9.54 -13.63
CA MET A 286 0.21 -9.62 -12.19
C MET A 286 -0.73 -8.66 -11.47
N GLN A 287 -0.76 -7.38 -11.86
CA GLN A 287 -1.61 -6.39 -11.21
C GLN A 287 -3.10 -6.64 -11.47
N SER A 288 -3.46 -7.13 -12.67
CA SER A 288 -4.82 -7.57 -12.98
C SER A 288 -5.29 -8.70 -12.05
N VAL A 289 -4.44 -9.71 -11.85
CA VAL A 289 -4.72 -10.83 -10.95
C VAL A 289 -4.83 -10.37 -9.51
N ILE A 290 -3.89 -9.53 -9.02
CA ILE A 290 -3.93 -9.01 -7.64
C ILE A 290 -5.22 -8.22 -7.39
N HIS A 291 -5.60 -7.33 -8.31
CA HIS A 291 -6.86 -6.59 -8.24
C HIS A 291 -8.05 -7.54 -8.13
N ASN A 292 -8.10 -8.55 -9.00
CA ASN A 292 -9.19 -9.53 -9.00
C ASN A 292 -9.24 -10.37 -7.71
N GLN A 293 -8.09 -10.78 -7.16
CA GLN A 293 -8.06 -11.48 -5.87
C GLN A 293 -8.60 -10.60 -4.75
N LEU A 294 -8.18 -9.33 -4.67
CA LEU A 294 -8.63 -8.38 -3.64
C LEU A 294 -10.08 -7.92 -3.82
N SER A 295 -10.67 -8.12 -5.00
CA SER A 295 -12.10 -7.89 -5.25
C SER A 295 -13.00 -9.01 -4.73
N ALA A 296 -12.44 -10.14 -4.27
CA ALA A 296 -13.22 -11.26 -3.76
C ALA A 296 -14.04 -10.87 -2.54
N PRO A 297 -15.27 -11.44 -2.38
CA PRO A 297 -16.17 -11.14 -1.26
C PRO A 297 -15.53 -11.29 0.13
N SER A 298 -14.58 -12.22 0.26
CA SER A 298 -13.82 -12.44 1.50
C SER A 298 -13.06 -11.20 1.98
N PHE A 299 -12.70 -10.27 1.08
CA PHE A 299 -11.96 -9.07 1.44
C PHE A 299 -12.83 -7.82 1.58
N LYS A 300 -14.16 -7.96 1.55
CA LYS A 300 -15.10 -6.85 1.74
C LYS A 300 -14.81 -6.06 3.02
N ASN A 301 -14.68 -6.76 4.14
CA ASN A 301 -14.39 -6.14 5.44
C ASN A 301 -12.99 -5.51 5.50
N LEU A 302 -12.00 -6.07 4.79
CA LEU A 302 -10.68 -5.48 4.67
C LEU A 302 -10.74 -4.09 4.02
N ILE A 303 -11.46 -3.97 2.91
CA ILE A 303 -11.61 -2.69 2.19
C ILE A 303 -12.42 -1.70 3.05
N LYS A 304 -13.53 -2.15 3.63
CA LYS A 304 -14.41 -1.36 4.51
C LYS A 304 -13.67 -0.81 5.72
N SER A 305 -12.76 -1.60 6.32
CA SER A 305 -11.97 -1.19 7.48
C SER A 305 -11.14 0.08 7.22
N GLY A 306 -10.72 0.33 5.99
CA GLY A 306 -10.02 1.56 5.62
C GLY A 306 -10.90 2.80 5.82
N PHE A 307 -12.16 2.75 5.41
CA PHE A 307 -13.11 3.85 5.58
C PHE A 307 -13.52 4.06 7.04
N ILE A 308 -13.63 2.99 7.82
CA ILE A 308 -13.88 3.06 9.28
C ILE A 308 -12.68 3.69 9.97
N ASN A 309 -11.46 3.21 9.69
CA ASN A 309 -10.23 3.73 10.29
C ASN A 309 -9.96 5.20 9.89
N ALA A 310 -10.44 5.62 8.73
CA ALA A 310 -10.42 7.01 8.29
C ALA A 310 -11.48 7.88 8.97
N GLY A 311 -12.42 7.31 9.71
CA GLY A 311 -13.55 8.02 10.32
C GLY A 311 -14.62 8.49 9.32
N ILE A 312 -14.61 7.97 8.08
CA ILE A 312 -15.58 8.34 7.04
C ILE A 312 -16.93 7.68 7.28
N ILE A 313 -16.94 6.42 7.71
CA ILE A 313 -18.15 5.69 8.14
C ILE A 313 -17.99 5.21 9.58
N ASP A 314 -19.10 5.13 10.29
CA ASP A 314 -19.15 4.67 11.67
C ASP A 314 -19.85 3.31 11.73
N GLU A 315 -19.06 2.25 11.57
CA GLU A 315 -19.50 0.87 11.59
C GLU A 315 -18.48 -0.01 12.32
N THR A 316 -18.92 -1.16 12.82
CA THR A 316 -18.05 -2.16 13.45
C THR A 316 -17.83 -3.34 12.50
N ILE A 317 -16.64 -3.94 12.57
CA ILE A 317 -16.30 -5.15 11.82
C ILE A 317 -15.92 -6.23 12.82
N GLU A 318 -16.64 -7.33 12.79
CA GLU A 318 -16.39 -8.48 13.69
C GLU A 318 -15.19 -9.31 13.22
N GLU A 319 -15.10 -9.59 11.91
CA GLU A 319 -14.01 -10.39 11.34
C GLU A 319 -13.32 -9.66 10.17
N LEU A 320 -12.00 -9.73 10.16
CA LEU A 320 -11.17 -9.13 9.13
C LEU A 320 -10.21 -10.17 8.56
N GLU A 321 -10.59 -10.72 7.42
CA GLU A 321 -9.73 -11.64 6.66
C GLU A 321 -8.67 -10.88 5.84
N LYS A 322 -7.45 -11.41 5.84
CA LYS A 322 -6.32 -10.85 5.09
C LYS A 322 -5.83 -11.85 4.04
N PRO A 323 -5.14 -11.40 2.98
CA PRO A 323 -4.61 -12.31 1.96
C PRO A 323 -3.74 -13.44 2.52
N LYS A 324 -3.00 -13.21 3.62
CA LYS A 324 -2.18 -14.24 4.27
C LYS A 324 -3.02 -15.40 4.81
N ASP A 325 -4.26 -15.14 5.21
CA ASP A 325 -5.15 -16.10 5.87
C ASP A 325 -5.96 -16.92 4.84
N ILE A 326 -6.20 -16.34 3.65
CA ILE A 326 -6.98 -16.97 2.57
C ILE A 326 -6.07 -17.49 1.46
N CYS A 327 -5.21 -16.62 0.90
CA CYS A 327 -4.49 -16.93 -0.31
C CYS A 327 -3.15 -17.66 -0.07
N PHE A 328 -2.60 -17.59 1.14
CA PHE A 328 -1.25 -18.09 1.45
C PHE A 328 -1.20 -19.01 2.69
N LYS A 329 -2.34 -19.63 3.02
CA LYS A 329 -2.43 -20.60 4.12
C LYS A 329 -2.31 -22.04 3.59
N PHE A 330 -1.15 -22.37 2.98
CA PHE A 330 -0.91 -23.69 2.43
C PHE A 330 0.55 -24.13 2.63
N TYR A 331 0.76 -25.44 2.60
CA TYR A 331 2.06 -26.09 2.61
C TYR A 331 2.06 -27.20 1.56
N ASP A 332 3.10 -27.26 0.72
CA ASP A 332 3.37 -28.31 -0.27
C ASP A 332 2.18 -28.79 -1.14
N LEU A 333 1.33 -27.86 -1.55
CA LEU A 333 0.23 -28.18 -2.44
C LEU A 333 0.63 -27.95 -3.90
N TYR A 334 0.08 -28.78 -4.79
CA TYR A 334 0.25 -28.66 -6.22
C TYR A 334 -0.88 -27.85 -6.86
N CYS A 335 -0.60 -27.35 -8.05
CA CYS A 335 -1.58 -26.64 -8.85
C CYS A 335 -2.81 -27.50 -9.14
N SER A 336 -4.02 -26.94 -8.99
CA SER A 336 -5.28 -27.66 -9.23
C SER A 336 -5.62 -27.86 -10.71
N MET A 337 -4.77 -27.40 -11.61
CA MET A 337 -4.99 -27.57 -13.05
C MET A 337 -4.54 -28.97 -13.50
N ASN A 338 -5.34 -29.58 -14.37
CA ASN A 338 -5.06 -30.93 -14.89
C ASN A 338 -3.65 -31.04 -15.47
N ASN A 339 -2.97 -32.12 -15.14
CA ASN A 339 -1.61 -32.42 -15.60
C ASN A 339 -0.55 -31.34 -15.24
N CYS A 340 -0.77 -30.59 -14.17
CA CYS A 340 0.18 -29.61 -13.70
C CYS A 340 0.83 -30.04 -12.38
N GLU A 341 2.13 -30.31 -12.40
CA GLU A 341 2.93 -30.71 -11.25
C GLU A 341 3.63 -29.54 -10.55
N ASN A 342 3.39 -28.31 -11.00
CA ASN A 342 4.00 -27.13 -10.40
C ASN A 342 3.43 -26.84 -9.01
N ARG A 343 4.30 -26.39 -8.12
CA ARG A 343 3.88 -25.98 -6.77
C ARG A 343 2.94 -24.78 -6.80
N THR A 344 2.03 -24.75 -5.87
CA THR A 344 1.09 -23.64 -5.66
C THR A 344 1.83 -22.37 -5.30
N LEU A 345 1.50 -21.29 -5.99
CA LEU A 345 1.89 -19.93 -5.62
C LEU A 345 0.84 -19.30 -4.68
N LEU A 346 -0.44 -19.51 -4.98
CA LEU A 346 -1.54 -18.86 -4.28
C LEU A 346 -2.82 -19.70 -4.39
N ILE A 347 -3.64 -19.62 -3.34
CA ILE A 347 -5.03 -20.11 -3.35
C ILE A 347 -5.92 -18.96 -3.82
N CYS A 348 -6.71 -19.18 -4.87
CA CYS A 348 -7.63 -18.17 -5.39
C CYS A 348 -8.69 -17.82 -4.33
N ALA A 349 -8.83 -16.51 -4.02
CA ALA A 349 -9.80 -16.03 -3.07
C ALA A 349 -11.26 -16.26 -3.49
N TRP A 350 -11.51 -16.41 -4.80
CA TRP A 350 -12.83 -16.66 -5.36
C TRP A 350 -13.18 -18.14 -5.37
N CYS A 351 -12.47 -18.94 -6.16
CA CYS A 351 -12.82 -20.35 -6.38
C CYS A 351 -12.13 -21.33 -5.42
N LYS A 352 -11.27 -20.85 -4.52
CA LYS A 352 -10.51 -21.64 -3.53
C LYS A 352 -9.57 -22.70 -4.15
N LYS A 353 -9.36 -22.69 -5.46
CA LYS A 353 -8.40 -23.58 -6.14
C LYS A 353 -6.98 -23.06 -6.00
N HIS A 354 -6.02 -24.00 -6.06
CA HIS A 354 -4.59 -23.72 -5.96
C HIS A 354 -3.99 -23.46 -7.33
N PHE A 355 -3.24 -22.39 -7.50
CA PHE A 355 -2.63 -22.05 -8.76
C PHE A 355 -1.13 -21.85 -8.64
N CYS A 356 -0.37 -22.42 -9.56
CA CYS A 356 1.04 -22.10 -9.77
C CYS A 356 1.19 -20.76 -10.48
N HIS A 357 2.41 -20.23 -10.55
CA HIS A 357 2.71 -18.96 -11.23
C HIS A 357 2.20 -18.95 -12.68
N TYR A 358 2.48 -19.99 -13.46
CA TYR A 358 2.07 -20.08 -14.86
C TYR A 358 0.55 -19.94 -15.04
N HIS A 359 -0.23 -20.77 -14.32
CA HIS A 359 -1.69 -20.75 -14.45
C HIS A 359 -2.35 -19.51 -13.83
N LEU A 360 -1.70 -18.89 -12.85
CA LEU A 360 -2.22 -17.69 -12.21
C LEU A 360 -1.92 -16.42 -13.01
N ILE A 361 -0.65 -16.23 -13.41
CA ILE A 361 -0.15 -14.98 -13.99
C ILE A 361 -0.07 -15.04 -15.51
N GLU A 362 0.55 -16.09 -16.10
CA GLU A 362 0.72 -16.16 -17.55
C GLU A 362 -0.60 -16.49 -18.25
N LYS A 363 -1.42 -17.36 -17.67
CA LYS A 363 -2.77 -17.70 -18.19
C LYS A 363 -3.87 -16.80 -17.64
N ILE A 364 -3.54 -15.83 -16.82
CA ILE A 364 -4.43 -14.80 -16.24
C ILE A 364 -5.69 -15.44 -15.63
N HIS A 365 -5.56 -15.97 -14.41
CA HIS A 365 -6.72 -16.51 -13.71
C HIS A 365 -7.47 -15.38 -13.00
N ILE A 366 -8.58 -14.94 -13.56
CA ILE A 366 -9.46 -13.89 -13.00
C ILE A 366 -10.93 -14.35 -13.06
N HIS A 367 -11.73 -13.78 -12.16
CA HIS A 367 -13.19 -13.94 -12.10
C HIS A 367 -13.85 -12.59 -12.46
N LEU A 368 -14.77 -12.59 -13.42
CA LEU A 368 -15.46 -11.39 -13.93
C LEU A 368 -16.92 -11.38 -13.46
#